data_d77a364fb1db02a9cdfc8a00f639895a
#
_entry.id   d77a364fb1db02a9cdfc8a00f639895a
#
_cell.length_a   1.000
_cell.length_b   1.000
_cell.length_c   1.000
_cell.angle_alpha   90.00
_cell.angle_beta   90.00
_cell.angle_gamma   90.00
#
_symmetry.space_group_name_H-M   'P 1'
#
loop_
_entity.id
_entity.type
_entity.pdbx_description
1 polymer ?
#
loop_
_entity_poly.entity_id
_entity_poly.type
_entity_poly.pdbx_seq_one_letter_code
_entity_poly.pdbx_strand_id
1 'polypeptide(L)'
;MVKGVIRKRKPDADIVFWTYNWGKDEERIRLELIDNLPTDISLMATYEMFQDVEIDGVMNRTTDYTLFFEGPGDYFNSEAKRAGERGIPMYSQANTGGLTWDMGVIPYIPAPYQWIRRYEGMIESHYKNGLCGVMDSHHYGFYPSFISKLSKWAFYEPRVDIEAVLEKILKSEFGEENYDFETFLI
;
A
#
# COMPACT_ATOMS: atom_id res chain seq x y z
N MET A 1 9.80 -7.76 25.53
CA MET A 1 9.87 -6.75 26.61
C MET A 1 8.90 -5.58 26.37
N VAL A 2 8.96 -4.86 25.26
CA VAL A 2 8.10 -3.69 24.96
C VAL A 2 6.60 -4.01 25.02
N LYS A 3 6.16 -5.08 24.34
CA LYS A 3 4.75 -5.54 24.37
C LYS A 3 4.21 -5.73 25.77
N GLY A 4 4.98 -6.37 26.67
CA GLY A 4 4.56 -6.60 28.04
C GLY A 4 4.39 -5.30 28.85
N VAL A 5 5.18 -4.26 28.54
CA VAL A 5 5.05 -2.95 29.19
C VAL A 5 3.79 -2.24 28.68
N ILE A 6 3.55 -2.25 27.37
CA ILE A 6 2.36 -1.63 26.76
C ILE A 6 1.10 -2.28 27.33
N ARG A 7 0.99 -3.61 27.29
CA ARG A 7 -0.22 -4.33 27.70
C ARG A 7 -0.48 -4.31 29.22
N LYS A 8 0.50 -3.95 30.03
CA LYS A 8 0.24 -3.63 31.45
C LYS A 8 -0.61 -2.37 31.62
N ARG A 9 -0.52 -1.43 30.70
CA ARG A 9 -1.27 -0.16 30.74
C ARG A 9 -2.54 -0.21 29.89
N LYS A 10 -2.48 -0.89 28.74
CA LYS A 10 -3.57 -1.05 27.78
C LYS A 10 -3.60 -2.52 27.34
N PRO A 11 -4.34 -3.38 28.03
CA PRO A 11 -4.34 -4.84 27.77
C PRO A 11 -4.80 -5.22 26.36
N ASP A 12 -5.69 -4.44 25.79
CA ASP A 12 -6.30 -4.59 24.46
C ASP A 12 -5.58 -3.79 23.36
N ALA A 13 -4.36 -3.28 23.62
CA ALA A 13 -3.61 -2.56 22.62
C ALA A 13 -3.27 -3.45 21.42
N ASP A 14 -3.64 -3.03 20.22
CA ASP A 14 -3.06 -3.56 19.00
C ASP A 14 -1.63 -3.02 18.86
N ILE A 15 -0.68 -3.93 18.68
CA ILE A 15 0.74 -3.60 18.57
C ILE A 15 1.18 -3.99 17.18
N VAL A 16 1.52 -2.99 16.38
CA VAL A 16 2.00 -3.18 15.02
C VAL A 16 3.52 -3.10 15.01
N PHE A 17 4.16 -4.14 14.47
CA PHE A 17 5.59 -4.16 14.21
C PHE A 17 5.82 -3.84 12.73
N TRP A 18 6.58 -2.79 12.45
CA TRP A 18 6.83 -2.33 11.10
C TRP A 18 8.26 -2.64 10.65
N THR A 19 8.42 -3.36 9.54
CA THR A 19 9.71 -3.79 8.99
C THR A 19 10.40 -2.72 8.12
N TYR A 20 9.95 -1.48 8.18
CA TYR A 20 10.50 -0.39 7.40
C TYR A 20 12.04 -0.26 7.53
N ASN A 21 12.75 -0.32 6.39
CA ASN A 21 14.22 -0.27 6.31
C ASN A 21 14.98 -1.37 7.08
N TRP A 22 14.31 -2.41 7.57
CA TRP A 22 14.95 -3.48 8.30
C TRP A 22 15.55 -4.51 7.33
N GLY A 23 16.89 -4.70 7.39
CA GLY A 23 17.57 -5.73 6.63
C GLY A 23 17.33 -5.66 5.13
N LYS A 24 17.33 -4.47 4.55
CA LYS A 24 17.01 -4.22 3.13
C LYS A 24 17.80 -5.09 2.15
N ASP A 25 19.00 -5.53 2.53
CA ASP A 25 19.88 -6.34 1.70
C ASP A 25 19.92 -7.82 2.12
N GLU A 26 19.20 -8.19 3.21
CA GLU A 26 19.20 -9.55 3.75
C GLU A 26 17.78 -10.06 4.07
N GLU A 27 17.16 -10.72 3.09
CA GLU A 27 15.87 -11.36 3.26
C GLU A 27 15.82 -12.31 4.46
N ARG A 28 16.88 -13.10 4.66
CA ARG A 28 16.98 -14.05 5.77
C ARG A 28 16.75 -13.39 7.12
N ILE A 29 17.36 -12.22 7.36
CA ILE A 29 17.22 -11.49 8.64
C ILE A 29 15.78 -11.06 8.86
N ARG A 30 15.13 -10.52 7.83
CA ARG A 30 13.73 -10.07 7.90
C ARG A 30 12.79 -11.25 8.19
N LEU A 31 12.96 -12.37 7.52
CA LEU A 31 12.13 -13.55 7.72
C LEU A 31 12.38 -14.19 9.09
N GLU A 32 13.64 -14.28 9.53
CA GLU A 32 13.98 -14.76 10.87
C GLU A 32 13.39 -13.88 11.98
N LEU A 33 13.35 -12.56 11.76
CA LEU A 33 12.69 -11.63 12.66
C LEU A 33 11.19 -11.93 12.75
N ILE A 34 10.52 -12.11 11.61
CA ILE A 34 9.09 -12.46 11.57
C ILE A 34 8.84 -13.81 12.27
N ASP A 35 9.73 -14.79 12.08
CA ASP A 35 9.63 -16.09 12.75
C ASP A 35 9.67 -16.01 14.28
N ASN A 36 10.32 -14.99 14.80
CA ASN A 36 10.44 -14.77 16.24
C ASN A 36 9.40 -13.77 16.79
N LEU A 37 8.55 -13.18 15.96
CA LEU A 37 7.48 -12.33 16.45
C LEU A 37 6.40 -13.13 17.18
N PRO A 38 5.83 -12.59 18.26
CA PRO A 38 4.62 -13.15 18.85
C PRO A 38 3.45 -13.09 17.85
N THR A 39 2.62 -14.13 17.82
CA THR A 39 1.47 -14.20 16.89
C THR A 39 0.28 -13.31 17.30
N ASP A 40 0.34 -12.68 18.44
CA ASP A 40 -0.67 -11.77 18.98
C ASP A 40 -0.29 -10.28 18.81
N ILE A 41 0.60 -9.98 17.86
CA ILE A 41 0.89 -8.64 17.33
C ILE A 41 0.70 -8.64 15.82
N SER A 42 0.53 -7.47 15.24
CA SER A 42 0.39 -7.31 13.80
C SER A 42 1.73 -6.96 13.14
N LEU A 43 1.95 -7.43 11.94
CA LEU A 43 3.06 -7.02 11.09
C LEU A 43 2.61 -5.89 10.16
N MET A 44 3.45 -4.91 9.90
CA MET A 44 3.28 -3.97 8.80
C MET A 44 4.49 -4.03 7.89
N ALA A 45 4.27 -4.24 6.59
CA ALA A 45 5.29 -4.29 5.56
C ALA A 45 5.07 -3.20 4.51
N THR A 46 6.14 -2.69 3.94
CA THR A 46 6.08 -1.70 2.87
C THR A 46 5.83 -2.38 1.53
N TYR A 47 4.84 -1.89 0.78
CA TYR A 47 4.30 -2.57 -0.39
C TYR A 47 5.25 -2.61 -1.59
N GLU A 48 5.94 -1.50 -1.87
CA GLU A 48 6.75 -1.33 -3.09
C GLU A 48 8.26 -1.15 -2.84
N MET A 49 8.73 -1.31 -1.61
CA MET A 49 10.10 -0.97 -1.23
C MET A 49 11.15 -1.90 -1.84
N PHE A 50 12.26 -1.31 -2.29
CA PHE A 50 13.50 -1.96 -2.73
C PHE A 50 13.36 -2.94 -3.90
N GLN A 51 12.39 -2.73 -4.78
CA GLN A 51 12.24 -3.49 -6.01
C GLN A 51 13.10 -2.91 -7.13
N ASP A 52 13.85 -3.77 -7.82
CA ASP A 52 14.53 -3.40 -9.04
C ASP A 52 13.55 -3.51 -10.22
N VAL A 53 13.42 -2.43 -11.00
CA VAL A 53 12.50 -2.31 -12.12
C VAL A 53 13.24 -1.77 -13.33
N GLU A 54 13.15 -2.46 -14.46
CA GLU A 54 13.70 -1.97 -15.73
C GLU A 54 12.65 -1.12 -16.44
N ILE A 55 13.02 0.14 -16.77
CA ILE A 55 12.20 1.07 -17.54
C ILE A 55 13.05 1.59 -18.69
N ASP A 56 12.61 1.35 -19.92
CA ASP A 56 13.29 1.77 -21.16
C ASP A 56 14.78 1.34 -21.22
N GLY A 57 15.09 0.14 -20.73
CA GLY A 57 16.45 -0.39 -20.69
C GLY A 57 17.32 0.17 -19.56
N VAL A 58 16.75 0.98 -18.67
CA VAL A 58 17.44 1.51 -17.49
C VAL A 58 16.92 0.82 -16.23
N MET A 59 17.83 0.24 -15.45
CA MET A 59 17.50 -0.35 -14.16
C MET A 59 17.28 0.73 -13.12
N ASN A 60 16.10 0.76 -12.53
CA ASN A 60 15.71 1.65 -11.44
C ASN A 60 15.40 0.83 -10.19
N ARG A 61 15.69 1.39 -9.02
CA ARG A 61 15.34 0.77 -7.76
C ARG A 61 14.33 1.62 -7.01
N THR A 62 13.22 1.02 -6.64
CA THR A 62 12.23 1.69 -5.78
C THR A 62 12.83 1.89 -4.40
N THR A 63 12.61 3.06 -3.82
CA THR A 63 12.90 3.28 -2.40
C THR A 63 11.65 3.14 -1.57
N ASP A 64 10.65 3.97 -1.83
CA ASP A 64 9.34 3.99 -1.19
C ASP A 64 8.47 5.07 -1.86
N TYR A 65 7.16 5.06 -1.63
CA TYR A 65 6.22 6.08 -2.12
C TYR A 65 6.33 6.37 -3.61
N THR A 66 6.55 5.32 -4.38
CA THR A 66 6.69 5.41 -5.84
C THR A 66 5.40 5.08 -6.57
N LEU A 67 5.24 5.63 -7.76
CA LEU A 67 4.17 5.31 -8.69
C LEU A 67 4.67 4.57 -9.94
N PHE A 68 5.95 4.67 -10.27
CA PHE A 68 6.52 3.99 -11.43
C PHE A 68 6.57 2.45 -11.27
N PHE A 69 6.38 1.96 -10.05
CA PHE A 69 6.19 0.54 -9.74
C PHE A 69 4.93 0.37 -8.89
N GLU A 70 3.97 -0.37 -9.41
CA GLU A 70 2.66 -0.53 -8.78
C GLU A 70 2.67 -1.47 -7.57
N GLY A 71 3.66 -2.34 -7.49
CA GLY A 71 3.78 -3.39 -6.46
C GLY A 71 2.93 -4.64 -6.80
N PRO A 72 2.92 -5.65 -5.93
CA PRO A 72 3.76 -5.73 -4.72
C PRO A 72 5.23 -6.04 -5.03
N GLY A 73 6.14 -5.52 -4.20
CA GLY A 73 7.56 -5.84 -4.29
C GLY A 73 7.90 -7.20 -3.67
N ASP A 74 9.08 -7.73 -4.01
CA ASP A 74 9.55 -9.03 -3.50
C ASP A 74 9.67 -9.06 -1.98
N TYR A 75 10.07 -7.94 -1.37
CA TYR A 75 10.13 -7.83 0.09
C TYR A 75 8.76 -7.99 0.72
N PHE A 76 7.77 -7.26 0.20
CA PHE A 76 6.40 -7.41 0.66
C PHE A 76 5.90 -8.84 0.50
N ASN A 77 6.10 -9.45 -0.68
CA ASN A 77 5.63 -10.79 -0.97
C ASN A 77 6.21 -11.85 -0.03
N SER A 78 7.52 -11.78 0.25
CA SER A 78 8.18 -12.73 1.15
C SER A 78 7.72 -12.57 2.61
N GLU A 79 7.56 -11.34 3.07
CA GLU A 79 7.07 -11.03 4.40
C GLU A 79 5.59 -11.39 4.58
N ALA A 80 4.74 -11.09 3.58
CA ALA A 80 3.33 -11.43 3.57
C ALA A 80 3.11 -12.95 3.63
N LYS A 81 3.83 -13.69 2.79
CA LYS A 81 3.80 -15.15 2.82
C LYS A 81 4.17 -15.68 4.21
N ARG A 82 5.28 -15.21 4.79
CA ARG A 82 5.75 -15.67 6.08
C ARG A 82 4.79 -15.30 7.21
N ALA A 83 4.21 -14.11 7.20
CA ALA A 83 3.21 -13.69 8.17
C ALA A 83 1.96 -14.58 8.09
N GLY A 84 1.47 -14.86 6.87
CA GLY A 84 0.34 -15.76 6.63
C GLY A 84 0.59 -17.18 7.13
N GLU A 85 1.76 -17.77 6.84
CA GLU A 85 2.15 -19.09 7.35
C GLU A 85 2.17 -19.18 8.87
N ARG A 86 2.43 -18.06 9.54
CA ARG A 86 2.45 -17.95 11.00
C ARG A 86 1.13 -17.50 11.63
N GLY A 87 0.14 -17.14 10.83
CA GLY A 87 -1.12 -16.58 11.33
C GLY A 87 -0.97 -15.22 12.01
N ILE A 88 0.03 -14.42 11.60
CA ILE A 88 0.24 -13.05 12.10
C ILE A 88 -0.61 -12.11 11.25
N PRO A 89 -1.52 -11.31 11.83
CA PRO A 89 -2.26 -10.28 11.10
C PRO A 89 -1.28 -9.31 10.43
N MET A 90 -1.55 -8.95 9.18
CA MET A 90 -0.65 -8.12 8.40
C MET A 90 -1.33 -6.89 7.85
N TYR A 91 -0.67 -5.75 8.00
CA TYR A 91 -0.99 -4.49 7.33
C TYR A 91 0.09 -4.14 6.31
N SER A 92 -0.29 -3.39 5.28
CA SER A 92 0.67 -2.81 4.35
C SER A 92 0.81 -1.31 4.59
N GLN A 93 2.04 -0.83 4.58
CA GLN A 93 2.28 0.58 4.33
C GLN A 93 2.36 0.74 2.81
N ALA A 94 1.43 1.49 2.27
CA ALA A 94 1.41 1.86 0.86
C ALA A 94 0.71 3.21 0.72
N ASN A 95 1.19 4.00 -0.21
CA ASN A 95 0.67 5.33 -0.39
C ASN A 95 -0.55 5.32 -1.31
N THR A 96 -1.70 4.93 -0.78
CA THR A 96 -2.94 4.79 -1.56
C THR A 96 -3.70 6.12 -1.72
N GLY A 97 -3.28 7.17 -1.02
CA GLY A 97 -3.90 8.49 -1.10
C GLY A 97 -3.41 9.39 -2.23
N GLY A 98 -2.48 8.91 -3.05
CA GLY A 98 -1.99 9.64 -4.23
C GLY A 98 -0.72 10.48 -4.00
N LEU A 99 -0.03 10.27 -2.89
CA LEU A 99 1.24 10.94 -2.61
C LEU A 99 2.41 10.08 -3.06
N THR A 100 3.37 10.65 -3.80
CA THR A 100 4.59 9.94 -4.24
C THR A 100 5.84 10.81 -4.11
N TRP A 101 7.01 10.16 -4.18
CA TRP A 101 8.30 10.85 -4.20
C TRP A 101 8.97 10.86 -5.57
N ASP A 102 8.41 10.20 -6.55
CA ASP A 102 9.00 10.06 -7.89
C ASP A 102 9.32 11.39 -8.56
N MET A 103 8.53 12.41 -8.29
CA MET A 103 8.66 13.73 -8.87
C MET A 103 8.95 14.82 -7.83
N GLY A 104 9.67 14.47 -6.76
CA GLY A 104 10.10 15.43 -5.75
C GLY A 104 9.00 15.92 -4.83
N VAL A 105 8.22 15.03 -4.24
CA VAL A 105 7.20 15.37 -3.24
C VAL A 105 6.00 16.15 -3.83
N ILE A 106 5.64 15.86 -5.06
CA ILE A 106 4.40 16.39 -5.63
C ILE A 106 3.22 15.55 -5.13
N PRO A 107 2.28 16.13 -4.36
CA PRO A 107 1.12 15.40 -3.90
C PRO A 107 0.13 15.15 -5.03
N TYR A 108 -0.56 14.00 -4.96
CA TYR A 108 -1.75 13.72 -5.77
C TYR A 108 -1.50 13.67 -7.28
N ILE A 109 -0.44 12.98 -7.71
CA ILE A 109 -0.19 12.75 -9.14
C ILE A 109 -1.41 12.05 -9.77
N PRO A 110 -2.03 12.64 -10.79
CA PRO A 110 -3.25 12.13 -11.39
C PRO A 110 -2.95 10.99 -12.38
N ALA A 111 -2.73 9.80 -11.84
CA ALA A 111 -2.49 8.58 -12.62
C ALA A 111 -3.48 7.48 -12.18
N PRO A 112 -4.80 7.64 -12.42
CA PRO A 112 -5.83 6.81 -11.82
C PRO A 112 -5.66 5.32 -12.11
N TYR A 113 -5.24 4.95 -13.31
CA TYR A 113 -5.08 3.54 -13.68
C TYR A 113 -3.90 2.86 -12.98
N GLN A 114 -2.81 3.56 -12.73
CA GLN A 114 -1.72 3.03 -11.91
C GLN A 114 -2.18 2.80 -10.47
N TRP A 115 -2.97 3.72 -9.93
CA TRP A 115 -3.57 3.55 -8.61
C TRP A 115 -4.56 2.38 -8.57
N ILE A 116 -5.42 2.22 -9.57
CA ILE A 116 -6.35 1.09 -9.67
C ILE A 116 -5.59 -0.23 -9.66
N ARG A 117 -4.55 -0.38 -10.50
CA ARG A 117 -3.74 -1.61 -10.53
C ARG A 117 -3.06 -1.89 -9.18
N ARG A 118 -2.59 -0.85 -8.48
CA ARG A 118 -2.07 -0.99 -7.12
C ARG A 118 -3.13 -1.46 -6.14
N TYR A 119 -4.33 -0.90 -6.17
CA TYR A 119 -5.44 -1.34 -5.32
C TYR A 119 -5.82 -2.79 -5.59
N GLU A 120 -5.86 -3.20 -6.83
CA GLU A 120 -6.13 -4.59 -7.22
C GLU A 120 -5.08 -5.55 -6.67
N GLY A 121 -3.81 -5.20 -6.76
CA GLY A 121 -2.73 -5.98 -6.16
C GLY A 121 -2.83 -6.09 -4.64
N MET A 122 -3.27 -5.04 -3.95
CA MET A 122 -3.53 -5.07 -2.50
C MET A 122 -4.73 -5.96 -2.16
N ILE A 123 -5.80 -5.91 -2.95
CA ILE A 123 -6.96 -6.76 -2.79
C ILE A 123 -6.59 -8.23 -3.05
N GLU A 124 -5.80 -8.51 -4.07
CA GLU A 124 -5.26 -9.86 -4.29
C GLU A 124 -4.43 -10.33 -3.08
N SER A 125 -3.60 -9.46 -2.52
CA SER A 125 -2.82 -9.77 -1.32
C SER A 125 -3.69 -10.03 -0.10
N HIS A 126 -4.85 -9.40 0.01
CA HIS A 126 -5.85 -9.73 1.04
C HIS A 126 -6.30 -11.19 0.93
N TYR A 127 -6.72 -11.61 -0.26
CA TYR A 127 -7.22 -12.98 -0.46
C TYR A 127 -6.12 -14.03 -0.40
N LYS A 128 -4.92 -13.73 -0.89
CA LYS A 128 -3.80 -14.66 -0.98
C LYS A 128 -3.02 -14.81 0.31
N ASN A 129 -2.76 -13.70 0.99
CA ASN A 129 -1.84 -13.63 2.13
C ASN A 129 -2.52 -13.13 3.42
N GLY A 130 -3.81 -12.81 3.40
CA GLY A 130 -4.53 -12.32 4.58
C GLY A 130 -4.18 -10.88 4.96
N LEU A 131 -3.85 -10.01 3.99
CA LEU A 131 -3.67 -8.59 4.26
C LEU A 131 -4.93 -8.02 4.91
N CYS A 132 -4.80 -7.46 6.11
CA CYS A 132 -5.94 -6.99 6.91
C CYS A 132 -6.31 -5.52 6.65
N GLY A 133 -5.35 -4.74 6.17
CA GLY A 133 -5.58 -3.32 5.92
C GLY A 133 -4.34 -2.61 5.38
N VAL A 134 -4.53 -1.34 5.05
CA VAL A 134 -3.51 -0.50 4.45
C VAL A 134 -3.38 0.77 5.28
N MET A 135 -2.14 1.16 5.59
CA MET A 135 -1.84 2.50 6.07
C MET A 135 -1.78 3.42 4.85
N ASP A 136 -2.79 4.26 4.71
CA ASP A 136 -2.87 5.27 3.68
C ASP A 136 -1.83 6.39 3.90
N SER A 137 -1.82 7.47 3.33
CA SER A 137 -0.79 8.52 3.41
C SER A 137 -0.23 8.79 4.83
N HIS A 138 1.09 8.92 5.00
CA HIS A 138 1.67 9.20 6.32
C HIS A 138 2.56 10.45 6.42
N HIS A 139 3.09 11.00 5.32
CA HIS A 139 4.01 12.13 5.42
C HIS A 139 3.37 13.51 5.58
N TYR A 140 2.28 13.76 4.87
CA TYR A 140 1.67 15.09 4.78
C TYR A 140 0.23 15.11 5.32
N GLY A 141 -0.17 14.07 6.01
CA GLY A 141 -1.52 13.88 6.45
C GLY A 141 -2.45 13.44 5.30
N PHE A 142 -3.72 13.36 5.61
CA PHE A 142 -4.75 12.96 4.68
C PHE A 142 -5.44 14.19 4.10
N TYR A 143 -5.24 14.42 2.80
CA TYR A 143 -5.93 15.49 2.08
C TYR A 143 -6.98 14.90 1.14
N PRO A 144 -8.18 15.48 1.08
CA PRO A 144 -9.18 15.06 0.10
C PRO A 144 -8.64 15.22 -1.33
N SER A 145 -8.70 14.16 -2.10
CA SER A 145 -8.34 14.15 -3.53
C SER A 145 -9.23 13.16 -4.26
N PHE A 146 -9.27 13.20 -5.59
CA PHE A 146 -10.02 12.21 -6.33
C PHE A 146 -9.42 10.80 -6.16
N ILE A 147 -8.08 10.67 -6.01
CA ILE A 147 -7.42 9.40 -5.73
C ILE A 147 -7.84 8.86 -4.36
N SER A 148 -7.92 9.71 -3.33
CA SER A 148 -8.39 9.26 -2.01
C SER A 148 -9.89 8.89 -2.00
N LYS A 149 -10.70 9.49 -2.86
CA LYS A 149 -12.07 9.02 -3.09
C LYS A 149 -12.10 7.67 -3.79
N LEU A 150 -11.27 7.50 -4.82
CA LEU A 150 -11.16 6.26 -5.59
C LEU A 150 -10.71 5.09 -4.69
N SER A 151 -9.70 5.29 -3.83
CA SER A 151 -9.22 4.25 -2.91
C SER A 151 -10.30 3.73 -1.97
N LYS A 152 -11.17 4.60 -1.46
CA LYS A 152 -12.30 4.18 -0.62
C LYS A 152 -13.26 3.24 -1.32
N TRP A 153 -13.52 3.48 -2.59
CA TRP A 153 -14.37 2.62 -3.39
C TRP A 153 -13.67 1.34 -3.84
N ALA A 154 -12.36 1.42 -4.11
CA ALA A 154 -11.57 0.24 -4.46
C ALA A 154 -11.58 -0.81 -3.33
N PHE A 155 -11.52 -0.37 -2.08
CA PHE A 155 -11.54 -1.25 -0.90
C PHE A 155 -12.95 -1.50 -0.32
N TYR A 156 -14.01 -1.07 -1.01
CA TYR A 156 -15.38 -1.27 -0.56
C TYR A 156 -15.86 -2.68 -0.85
N GLU A 157 -16.62 -3.26 0.10
CA GLU A 157 -17.30 -4.55 -0.07
C GLU A 157 -18.83 -4.38 0.00
N PRO A 158 -19.59 -4.96 -0.91
CA PRO A 158 -19.17 -5.80 -2.05
C PRO A 158 -18.42 -5.00 -3.13
N ARG A 159 -17.53 -5.68 -3.86
CA ARG A 159 -16.72 -5.03 -4.90
C ARG A 159 -17.60 -4.31 -5.93
N VAL A 160 -17.15 -3.12 -6.30
CA VAL A 160 -17.81 -2.27 -7.29
C VAL A 160 -16.99 -2.25 -8.60
N ASP A 161 -17.62 -1.87 -9.68
CA ASP A 161 -16.91 -1.53 -10.92
C ASP A 161 -16.12 -0.23 -10.70
N ILE A 162 -14.82 -0.35 -10.52
CA ILE A 162 -13.95 0.78 -10.14
C ILE A 162 -13.78 1.78 -11.29
N GLU A 163 -13.86 1.35 -12.55
CA GLU A 163 -13.82 2.25 -13.70
C GLU A 163 -15.08 3.11 -13.78
N ALA A 164 -16.25 2.51 -13.57
CA ALA A 164 -17.51 3.25 -13.49
C ALA A 164 -17.53 4.23 -12.29
N VAL A 165 -16.86 3.87 -11.20
CA VAL A 165 -16.68 4.79 -10.06
C VAL A 165 -15.74 5.93 -10.41
N LEU A 166 -14.61 5.64 -11.08
CA LEU A 166 -13.69 6.68 -11.55
C LEU A 166 -14.41 7.69 -12.45
N GLU A 167 -15.18 7.21 -13.42
CA GLU A 167 -15.98 8.07 -14.28
C GLU A 167 -16.92 9.01 -13.50
N LYS A 168 -17.64 8.46 -12.52
CA LYS A 168 -18.54 9.27 -11.66
C LYS A 168 -17.78 10.30 -10.82
N ILE A 169 -16.60 9.95 -10.30
CA ILE A 169 -15.77 10.89 -9.55
C ILE A 169 -15.31 12.02 -10.46
N LEU A 170 -14.81 11.70 -11.66
CA LEU A 170 -14.35 12.70 -12.62
C LEU A 170 -15.48 13.63 -13.07
N LYS A 171 -16.65 13.12 -13.39
CA LYS A 171 -17.84 13.91 -13.70
C LYS A 171 -18.24 14.85 -12.55
N SER A 172 -18.15 14.34 -11.32
CA SER A 172 -18.46 15.15 -10.13
C SER A 172 -17.45 16.27 -9.87
N GLU A 173 -16.18 16.04 -10.18
CA GLU A 173 -15.11 17.05 -9.94
C GLU A 173 -15.01 18.09 -11.06
N PHE A 174 -15.21 17.69 -12.30
CA PHE A 174 -14.96 18.53 -13.47
C PHE A 174 -16.23 18.97 -14.21
N GLY A 175 -17.38 18.38 -13.89
CA GLY A 175 -18.66 18.61 -14.55
C GLY A 175 -18.84 17.71 -15.79
N GLU A 176 -20.10 17.36 -16.06
CA GLU A 176 -20.44 16.43 -17.18
C GLU A 176 -20.07 16.96 -18.56
N GLU A 177 -20.06 18.29 -18.73
CA GLU A 177 -19.75 18.94 -20.02
C GLU A 177 -18.23 19.07 -20.26
N ASN A 178 -17.42 19.04 -19.21
CA ASN A 178 -15.96 19.21 -19.30
C ASN A 178 -15.21 17.88 -19.16
N TYR A 179 -15.95 16.80 -19.04
CA TYR A 179 -15.41 15.48 -18.84
C TYR A 179 -15.12 14.84 -20.19
N ASP A 180 -13.84 14.68 -20.48
CA ASP A 180 -13.35 13.85 -21.58
C ASP A 180 -12.51 12.71 -21.00
N PHE A 181 -13.10 11.52 -20.96
CA PHE A 181 -12.46 10.35 -20.38
C PHE A 181 -11.16 9.98 -21.10
N GLU A 182 -11.09 10.22 -22.40
CA GLU A 182 -9.90 9.91 -23.21
C GLU A 182 -8.71 10.81 -22.87
N THR A 183 -8.96 12.04 -22.42
CA THR A 183 -7.89 12.99 -22.03
C THR A 183 -7.22 12.63 -20.69
N PHE A 184 -7.88 11.84 -19.85
CA PHE A 184 -7.30 11.36 -18.58
C PHE A 184 -6.54 10.02 -18.70
N LEU A 185 -6.46 9.45 -19.89
CA LEU A 185 -5.82 8.16 -20.16
C LEU A 185 -4.32 8.26 -20.48
N ILE A 186 -3.71 9.43 -20.34
CA ILE A 186 -2.29 9.66 -20.64
C ILE A 186 -1.45 9.39 -19.40
#